data_805f5b04ce5b166d01f5e3b96a02a955
#
_entry.id   805f5b04ce5b166d01f5e3b96a02a955
#
_cell.length_a   1.000
_cell.length_b   1.000
_cell.length_c   1.000
_cell.angle_alpha   90.00
_cell.angle_beta   90.00
_cell.angle_gamma   90.00
#
_symmetry.space_group_name_H-M   'P 1'
#
loop_
_entity.id
_entity.type
_entity.pdbx_description
1 polymer ?
#
loop_
_entity_poly.entity_id
_entity_poly.type
_entity_poly.pdbx_seq_one_letter_code
_entity_poly.pdbx_strand_id
1 'polypeptide(L)'
;MMSSRLNIVLLVLLLSFNALAMAKDKSEYLLTEKTYKALIAAQTLMTGEQYAKAEVQLVALLKTTKPGSYDQAVAQQTLGYVYSSNEQYKKARMQFQQALDSGALPEPVGHGLRYNLGQLLIADEQYSKGVKVLEQWLSAEFSPPNNAHVLIASAYYELNNFRQTVHHMNIAVHHQKLPAENWYQLLLAAHMELKQYAAGIKVLEKLIVRYPQKEPYWQQLASLYAQQNKQVSVLAVQVLAQRLALSDRQVLVRLSDLYRYLNIPYKAAQLLDKGMKEGVIVPNQKNLNRLADSWLAARERGKAVTVLKRVAQRDSSGESELKYGRVLFDLGQWQAASIAFDSSLQKLASKKHGIATLMAGVAQFHLGHLKRAQVLLNKATAYQREQQQALYWLNYIDQLIQTEAVKKIRM
;
A
#
# COMPACT_ATOMS: atom_id res chain seq x y z
N MET A 1 3.52 -0.92 -16.62
CA MET A 1 3.25 -0.17 -17.84
C MET A 1 2.16 0.85 -17.55
N MET A 2 2.53 2.03 -17.09
CA MET A 2 1.62 3.17 -16.97
C MET A 2 2.17 4.26 -17.88
N SER A 3 1.68 4.29 -19.12
CA SER A 3 1.85 5.46 -19.98
C SER A 3 0.90 6.55 -19.48
N SER A 4 1.29 7.27 -18.45
CA SER A 4 0.64 8.54 -18.15
C SER A 4 1.17 9.55 -19.16
N ARG A 5 0.38 9.85 -20.18
CA ARG A 5 0.59 11.04 -20.99
C ARG A 5 0.62 12.23 -20.02
N LEU A 6 1.82 12.72 -19.76
CA LEU A 6 2.03 13.97 -19.06
C LEU A 6 1.30 15.01 -19.92
N ASN A 7 0.17 15.52 -19.44
CA ASN A 7 -0.46 16.70 -20.04
C ASN A 7 0.52 17.86 -19.83
N ILE A 8 1.38 18.06 -20.80
CA ILE A 8 2.25 19.23 -20.90
C ILE A 8 1.30 20.38 -21.23
N VAL A 9 0.85 21.06 -20.19
CA VAL A 9 0.23 22.38 -20.35
C VAL A 9 1.38 23.31 -20.73
N LEU A 10 1.66 23.39 -22.03
CA LEU A 10 2.52 24.43 -22.56
C LEU A 10 1.75 25.74 -22.33
N LEU A 11 2.10 26.45 -21.28
CA LEU A 11 1.69 27.83 -21.10
C LEU A 11 2.39 28.60 -22.22
N VAL A 12 1.66 28.86 -23.33
CA VAL A 12 2.08 29.81 -24.33
C VAL A 12 2.12 31.17 -23.63
N LEU A 13 3.29 31.49 -23.08
CA LEU A 13 3.58 32.85 -22.62
C LEU A 13 3.46 33.74 -23.85
N LEU A 14 2.33 34.44 -23.95
CA LEU A 14 2.17 35.59 -24.80
C LEU A 14 3.43 36.44 -24.62
N LEU A 15 4.22 36.54 -25.68
CA LEU A 15 5.34 37.46 -25.76
C LEU A 15 4.82 38.87 -25.46
N SER A 16 4.82 39.23 -24.16
CA SER A 16 4.72 40.62 -23.79
C SER A 16 6.00 41.30 -24.22
N PHE A 17 5.96 42.03 -25.31
CA PHE A 17 7.01 42.90 -25.85
C PHE A 17 7.39 44.06 -24.88
N ASN A 18 7.14 43.88 -23.57
CA ASN A 18 7.43 44.87 -22.54
C ASN A 18 8.79 44.73 -21.85
N ALA A 19 9.73 43.97 -22.42
CA ALA A 19 11.10 43.88 -21.90
C ALA A 19 12.02 45.00 -22.48
N LEU A 20 11.46 46.19 -22.72
CA LEU A 20 12.21 47.36 -23.22
C LEU A 20 12.72 48.26 -22.11
N ALA A 21 12.87 47.79 -20.90
CA ALA A 21 13.42 48.61 -19.85
C ALA A 21 14.43 47.83 -19.01
N MET A 22 15.70 48.11 -19.24
CA MET A 22 16.93 47.81 -18.49
C MET A 22 17.95 46.93 -19.22
N ALA A 23 18.41 47.39 -20.38
CA ALA A 23 19.68 46.90 -20.93
C ALA A 23 20.64 48.07 -21.12
N LYS A 24 21.84 47.91 -20.59
CA LYS A 24 22.89 48.94 -20.55
C LYS A 24 23.57 49.16 -21.93
N ASP A 25 23.17 48.41 -22.98
CA ASP A 25 23.59 48.63 -24.36
C ASP A 25 22.46 48.29 -25.31
N LYS A 26 21.66 49.30 -25.66
CA LYS A 26 20.46 49.17 -26.52
C LYS A 26 20.76 48.92 -28.03
N SER A 27 22.02 49.04 -28.44
CA SER A 27 22.35 48.94 -29.90
C SER A 27 22.54 47.49 -30.39
N GLU A 28 22.83 46.56 -29.48
CA GLU A 28 23.21 45.18 -29.85
C GLU A 28 21.98 44.27 -30.18
N TYR A 29 20.80 44.63 -29.69
CA TYR A 29 19.56 43.85 -29.82
C TYR A 29 18.49 44.54 -30.69
N LEU A 30 18.92 45.19 -31.75
CA LEU A 30 17.99 45.82 -32.72
C LEU A 30 17.70 44.83 -33.85
N LEU A 31 16.40 44.60 -34.08
CA LEU A 31 15.95 43.85 -35.27
C LEU A 31 15.99 44.73 -36.51
N THR A 32 16.33 44.14 -37.63
CA THR A 32 16.09 44.80 -38.94
C THR A 32 14.60 44.97 -39.20
N GLU A 33 14.21 46.01 -39.91
CA GLU A 33 12.80 46.28 -40.26
C GLU A 33 12.14 45.08 -40.91
N LYS A 34 12.90 44.39 -41.78
CA LYS A 34 12.45 43.17 -42.47
C LYS A 34 12.10 42.06 -41.49
N THR A 35 13.01 41.78 -40.54
CA THR A 35 12.79 40.75 -39.49
C THR A 35 11.64 41.12 -38.61
N TYR A 36 11.55 42.38 -38.15
CA TYR A 36 10.45 42.84 -37.29
C TYR A 36 9.09 42.63 -37.95
N LYS A 37 8.91 43.05 -39.23
CA LYS A 37 7.66 42.85 -39.96
C LYS A 37 7.29 41.37 -40.13
N ALA A 38 8.29 40.53 -40.42
CA ALA A 38 8.08 39.11 -40.60
C ALA A 38 7.66 38.41 -39.26
N LEU A 39 8.24 38.83 -38.13
CA LEU A 39 7.88 38.29 -36.82
C LEU A 39 6.46 38.65 -36.41
N ILE A 40 6.03 39.89 -36.61
CA ILE A 40 4.65 40.33 -36.34
C ILE A 40 3.66 39.54 -37.22
N ALA A 41 3.96 39.39 -38.52
CA ALA A 41 3.10 38.59 -39.41
C ALA A 41 3.04 37.13 -39.00
N ALA A 42 4.17 36.54 -38.56
CA ALA A 42 4.18 35.17 -38.05
C ALA A 42 3.35 35.04 -36.79
N GLN A 43 3.43 36.01 -35.86
CA GLN A 43 2.62 36.02 -34.62
C GLN A 43 1.12 36.11 -34.93
N THR A 44 0.72 36.95 -35.89
CA THR A 44 -0.67 37.04 -36.35
C THR A 44 -1.17 35.72 -36.92
N LEU A 45 -0.33 35.03 -37.73
CA LEU A 45 -0.62 33.70 -38.23
C LEU A 45 -0.73 32.64 -37.15
N MET A 46 0.11 32.70 -36.10
CA MET A 46 0.03 31.81 -34.94
C MET A 46 -1.27 32.03 -34.15
N THR A 47 -1.66 33.26 -33.94
CA THR A 47 -2.94 33.59 -33.27
C THR A 47 -4.14 33.07 -34.05
N GLY A 48 -4.06 33.05 -35.39
CA GLY A 48 -5.05 32.45 -36.25
C GLY A 48 -4.88 30.95 -36.53
N GLU A 49 -4.02 30.27 -35.76
CA GLU A 49 -3.70 28.83 -35.87
C GLU A 49 -3.17 28.41 -37.29
N GLN A 50 -2.70 29.39 -38.09
CA GLN A 50 -2.17 29.15 -39.41
C GLN A 50 -0.67 28.79 -39.38
N TYR A 51 -0.32 27.76 -38.57
CA TYR A 51 1.06 27.39 -38.30
C TYR A 51 1.89 27.06 -39.55
N ALA A 52 1.30 26.40 -40.53
CA ALA A 52 2.00 26.08 -41.79
C ALA A 52 2.42 27.34 -42.58
N LYS A 53 1.60 28.39 -42.59
CA LYS A 53 1.96 29.66 -43.24
C LYS A 53 3.04 30.39 -42.42
N ALA A 54 2.95 30.39 -41.12
CA ALA A 54 3.97 30.95 -40.24
C ALA A 54 5.32 30.25 -40.40
N GLU A 55 5.34 28.91 -40.53
CA GLU A 55 6.54 28.12 -40.82
C GLU A 55 7.17 28.57 -42.16
N VAL A 56 6.42 28.59 -43.25
CA VAL A 56 6.92 29.00 -44.57
C VAL A 56 7.55 30.38 -44.52
N GLN A 57 6.89 31.33 -43.86
CA GLN A 57 7.36 32.71 -43.75
C GLN A 57 8.66 32.81 -42.95
N LEU A 58 8.74 32.15 -41.83
CA LEU A 58 9.93 32.18 -40.96
C LEU A 58 11.12 31.43 -41.54
N VAL A 59 10.87 30.30 -42.23
CA VAL A 59 11.92 29.56 -42.97
C VAL A 59 12.46 30.45 -44.13
N ALA A 60 11.61 31.17 -44.82
CA ALA A 60 12.05 32.12 -45.85
C ALA A 60 12.88 33.29 -45.25
N LEU A 61 12.47 33.83 -44.11
CA LEU A 61 13.21 34.83 -43.38
C LEU A 61 14.62 34.33 -43.00
N LEU A 62 14.70 33.13 -42.41
CA LEU A 62 15.99 32.56 -41.95
C LEU A 62 17.03 32.41 -43.06
N LYS A 63 16.60 32.18 -44.32
CA LYS A 63 17.50 32.14 -45.47
C LYS A 63 18.17 33.49 -45.75
N THR A 64 17.61 34.59 -45.26
CA THR A 64 18.10 35.94 -45.52
C THR A 64 18.72 36.63 -44.34
N THR A 65 18.68 36.00 -43.16
CA THR A 65 19.33 36.52 -41.94
C THR A 65 20.83 36.21 -41.94
N LYS A 66 21.61 37.10 -41.34
CA LYS A 66 23.05 36.86 -41.16
C LYS A 66 23.26 35.74 -40.12
N PRO A 67 24.09 34.73 -40.39
CA PRO A 67 24.40 33.69 -39.41
C PRO A 67 24.93 34.25 -38.11
N GLY A 68 24.44 33.75 -36.97
CA GLY A 68 24.83 34.16 -35.63
C GLY A 68 24.30 35.54 -35.21
N SER A 69 23.43 36.19 -36.02
CA SER A 69 22.85 37.48 -35.68
C SER A 69 21.63 37.34 -34.73
N TYR A 70 21.32 38.46 -34.07
CA TYR A 70 20.11 38.54 -33.23
C TYR A 70 18.83 38.30 -34.07
N ASP A 71 18.76 38.82 -35.30
CA ASP A 71 17.65 38.53 -36.23
C ASP A 71 17.45 37.03 -36.47
N GLN A 72 18.54 36.27 -36.68
CA GLN A 72 18.47 34.83 -36.88
C GLN A 72 18.00 34.13 -35.59
N ALA A 73 18.56 34.49 -34.45
CA ALA A 73 18.23 33.86 -33.17
C ALA A 73 16.77 34.04 -32.81
N VAL A 74 16.22 35.26 -32.98
CA VAL A 74 14.79 35.55 -32.74
C VAL A 74 13.87 34.84 -33.74
N ALA A 75 14.29 34.79 -35.02
CA ALA A 75 13.53 34.04 -36.05
C ALA A 75 13.50 32.54 -35.71
N GLN A 76 14.61 31.95 -35.31
CA GLN A 76 14.69 30.54 -34.84
C GLN A 76 13.85 30.31 -33.60
N GLN A 77 13.93 31.18 -32.60
CA GLN A 77 13.08 31.12 -31.41
C GLN A 77 11.60 31.12 -31.78
N THR A 78 11.18 32.06 -32.64
CA THR A 78 9.78 32.18 -33.06
C THR A 78 9.33 30.94 -33.88
N LEU A 79 10.18 30.44 -34.77
CA LEU A 79 9.90 29.20 -35.51
C LEU A 79 9.80 28.00 -34.56
N GLY A 80 10.60 27.96 -33.53
CA GLY A 80 10.51 26.96 -32.46
C GLY A 80 9.15 26.99 -31.74
N TYR A 81 8.61 28.17 -31.46
CA TYR A 81 7.26 28.30 -30.92
C TYR A 81 6.17 27.87 -31.89
N VAL A 82 6.31 28.23 -33.18
CA VAL A 82 5.39 27.74 -34.25
C VAL A 82 5.35 26.22 -34.28
N TYR A 83 6.51 25.58 -34.28
CA TYR A 83 6.59 24.11 -34.24
C TYR A 83 6.02 23.52 -32.95
N SER A 84 6.26 24.15 -31.80
CA SER A 84 5.73 23.70 -30.52
C SER A 84 4.21 23.75 -30.48
N SER A 85 3.62 24.86 -31.00
CA SER A 85 2.16 25.04 -31.07
C SER A 85 1.50 24.08 -32.05
N ASN A 86 2.26 23.65 -33.08
CA ASN A 86 1.82 22.64 -34.07
C ASN A 86 2.26 21.21 -33.69
N GLU A 87 2.59 20.96 -32.43
CA GLU A 87 2.98 19.65 -31.85
C GLU A 87 4.20 18.99 -32.53
N GLN A 88 4.96 19.74 -33.33
CA GLN A 88 6.18 19.29 -34.00
C GLN A 88 7.41 19.43 -33.05
N TYR A 89 7.35 18.79 -31.90
CA TYR A 89 8.30 19.00 -30.80
C TYR A 89 9.77 18.75 -31.13
N LYS A 90 10.08 17.82 -32.03
CA LYS A 90 11.46 17.59 -32.51
C LYS A 90 11.99 18.79 -33.26
N LYS A 91 11.21 19.39 -34.16
CA LYS A 91 11.60 20.59 -34.86
C LYS A 91 11.69 21.81 -33.95
N ALA A 92 10.74 21.96 -33.02
CA ALA A 92 10.76 23.02 -32.03
C ALA A 92 12.07 23.01 -31.22
N ARG A 93 12.44 21.84 -30.73
CA ARG A 93 13.68 21.62 -29.96
C ARG A 93 14.93 22.04 -30.79
N MET A 94 15.00 21.63 -32.06
CA MET A 94 16.13 21.99 -32.92
C MET A 94 16.24 23.50 -33.10
N GLN A 95 15.13 24.19 -33.28
CA GLN A 95 15.13 25.64 -33.42
C GLN A 95 15.48 26.35 -32.14
N PHE A 96 14.99 25.91 -30.98
CA PHE A 96 15.37 26.46 -29.68
C PHE A 96 16.86 26.24 -29.35
N GLN A 97 17.38 25.06 -29.69
CA GLN A 97 18.80 24.79 -29.49
C GLN A 97 19.68 25.72 -30.37
N GLN A 98 19.34 25.85 -31.66
CA GLN A 98 20.07 26.73 -32.57
C GLN A 98 20.03 28.19 -32.13
N ALA A 99 18.87 28.66 -31.68
CA ALA A 99 18.72 30.02 -31.15
C ALA A 99 19.61 30.26 -29.91
N LEU A 100 19.70 29.29 -28.98
CA LEU A 100 20.55 29.37 -27.81
C LEU A 100 22.04 29.27 -28.16
N ASP A 101 22.40 28.34 -29.08
CA ASP A 101 23.79 28.13 -29.50
C ASP A 101 24.39 29.35 -30.21
N SER A 102 23.56 30.19 -30.82
CA SER A 102 24.00 31.44 -31.46
C SER A 102 24.63 32.42 -30.46
N GLY A 103 24.27 32.35 -29.17
CA GLY A 103 24.69 33.31 -28.16
C GLY A 103 24.15 34.73 -28.37
N ALA A 104 23.31 34.97 -29.38
CA ALA A 104 22.85 36.29 -29.79
C ALA A 104 21.58 36.75 -29.08
N LEU A 105 20.93 35.88 -28.26
CA LEU A 105 19.76 36.25 -27.49
C LEU A 105 20.15 36.98 -26.18
N PRO A 106 19.39 38.03 -25.77
CA PRO A 106 19.55 38.59 -24.44
C PRO A 106 19.41 37.51 -23.35
N GLU A 107 20.21 37.61 -22.28
CA GLU A 107 20.23 36.58 -21.24
C GLU A 107 18.83 36.26 -20.65
N PRO A 108 17.93 37.23 -20.37
CA PRO A 108 16.60 36.89 -19.88
C PRO A 108 15.76 36.09 -20.89
N VAL A 109 15.93 36.33 -22.18
CA VAL A 109 15.25 35.58 -23.25
C VAL A 109 15.82 34.18 -23.38
N GLY A 110 17.16 34.07 -23.40
CA GLY A 110 17.88 32.80 -23.44
C GLY A 110 17.55 31.95 -22.20
N HIS A 111 17.48 32.58 -21.03
CA HIS A 111 17.08 31.91 -19.80
C HIS A 111 15.69 31.27 -19.92
N GLY A 112 14.65 32.02 -20.31
CA GLY A 112 13.31 31.47 -20.53
C GLY A 112 13.29 30.38 -21.60
N LEU A 113 14.08 30.54 -22.68
CA LEU A 113 14.15 29.55 -23.75
C LEU A 113 14.81 28.24 -23.31
N ARG A 114 15.78 28.28 -22.38
CA ARG A 114 16.35 27.05 -21.76
C ARG A 114 15.30 26.23 -21.03
N TYR A 115 14.35 26.88 -20.32
CA TYR A 115 13.27 26.17 -19.67
C TYR A 115 12.39 25.41 -20.67
N ASN A 116 11.98 26.10 -21.75
CA ASN A 116 11.18 25.50 -22.82
C ASN A 116 11.93 24.34 -23.54
N LEU A 117 13.21 24.54 -23.82
CA LEU A 117 14.04 23.49 -24.41
C LEU A 117 14.15 22.27 -23.48
N GLY A 118 14.35 22.49 -22.17
CA GLY A 118 14.40 21.42 -21.19
C GLY A 118 13.12 20.61 -21.11
N GLN A 119 11.96 21.28 -21.16
CA GLN A 119 10.65 20.61 -21.21
C GLN A 119 10.52 19.71 -22.44
N LEU A 120 10.89 20.24 -23.65
CA LEU A 120 10.82 19.48 -24.88
C LEU A 120 11.79 18.29 -24.91
N LEU A 121 12.99 18.44 -24.32
CA LEU A 121 13.94 17.36 -24.21
C LEU A 121 13.41 16.22 -23.32
N ILE A 122 12.75 16.55 -22.21
CA ILE A 122 12.13 15.55 -21.34
C ILE A 122 10.95 14.87 -22.04
N ALA A 123 10.11 15.64 -22.72
CA ALA A 123 8.99 15.10 -23.49
C ALA A 123 9.43 14.16 -24.64
N ASP A 124 10.61 14.39 -25.21
CA ASP A 124 11.24 13.55 -26.23
C ASP A 124 12.13 12.44 -25.60
N GLU A 125 11.96 12.16 -24.30
CA GLU A 125 12.66 11.13 -23.53
C GLU A 125 14.20 11.30 -23.47
N GLN A 126 14.72 12.49 -23.86
CA GLN A 126 16.15 12.83 -23.76
C GLN A 126 16.47 13.33 -22.33
N TYR A 127 16.11 12.53 -21.35
CA TYR A 127 16.15 12.90 -19.92
C TYR A 127 17.49 13.50 -19.48
N SER A 128 18.61 12.89 -19.84
CA SER A 128 19.94 13.37 -19.45
C SER A 128 20.23 14.77 -19.98
N LYS A 129 19.86 15.06 -21.23
CA LYS A 129 20.04 16.40 -21.80
C LYS A 129 19.05 17.39 -21.19
N GLY A 130 17.80 16.97 -21.03
CA GLY A 130 16.73 17.78 -20.43
C GLY A 130 17.10 18.24 -19.01
N VAL A 131 17.54 17.31 -18.17
CA VAL A 131 18.00 17.62 -16.82
C VAL A 131 19.17 18.62 -16.84
N LYS A 132 20.18 18.40 -17.68
CA LYS A 132 21.32 19.32 -17.77
C LYS A 132 20.89 20.76 -18.10
N VAL A 133 19.98 20.92 -19.05
CA VAL A 133 19.48 22.24 -19.46
C VAL A 133 18.62 22.86 -18.36
N LEU A 134 17.77 22.07 -17.71
CA LEU A 134 16.90 22.56 -16.63
C LEU A 134 17.68 22.90 -15.35
N GLU A 135 18.73 22.17 -15.02
CA GLU A 135 19.61 22.51 -13.89
C GLU A 135 20.38 23.82 -14.14
N GLN A 136 20.84 24.06 -15.39
CA GLN A 136 21.43 25.35 -15.77
C GLN A 136 20.42 26.49 -15.64
N TRP A 137 19.19 26.27 -16.09
CA TRP A 137 18.10 27.23 -15.91
C TRP A 137 17.82 27.46 -14.41
N LEU A 138 17.68 26.39 -13.63
CA LEU A 138 17.36 26.46 -12.20
C LEU A 138 18.41 27.23 -11.39
N SER A 139 19.69 27.08 -11.76
CA SER A 139 20.81 27.75 -11.04
C SER A 139 20.77 29.28 -11.16
N ALA A 140 20.09 29.83 -12.16
CA ALA A 140 19.93 31.27 -12.41
C ALA A 140 18.50 31.75 -12.07
N GLU A 141 17.58 30.86 -11.70
CA GLU A 141 16.18 31.21 -11.40
C GLU A 141 16.02 31.57 -9.92
N PHE A 142 15.58 32.78 -9.65
CA PHE A 142 15.40 33.26 -8.28
C PHE A 142 14.22 32.60 -7.56
N SER A 143 13.12 32.35 -8.26
CA SER A 143 11.90 31.78 -7.70
C SER A 143 11.30 30.70 -8.62
N PRO A 144 11.94 29.53 -8.67
CA PRO A 144 11.50 28.48 -9.55
C PRO A 144 10.10 27.97 -9.16
N PRO A 145 9.21 27.77 -10.15
CA PRO A 145 7.89 27.22 -9.87
C PRO A 145 8.02 25.76 -9.42
N ASN A 146 7.17 25.34 -8.49
CA ASN A 146 7.20 23.97 -7.95
C ASN A 146 7.11 22.90 -9.06
N ASN A 147 6.38 23.16 -10.13
CA ASN A 147 6.29 22.27 -11.28
C ASN A 147 7.63 22.04 -12.01
N ALA A 148 8.56 22.99 -11.96
CA ALA A 148 9.89 22.79 -12.51
C ALA A 148 10.66 21.70 -11.74
N HIS A 149 10.60 21.75 -10.41
CA HIS A 149 11.18 20.71 -9.57
C HIS A 149 10.53 19.34 -9.82
N VAL A 150 9.20 19.28 -10.02
CA VAL A 150 8.51 18.03 -10.35
C VAL A 150 8.98 17.48 -11.70
N LEU A 151 9.15 18.35 -12.70
CA LEU A 151 9.63 17.95 -14.03
C LEU A 151 11.05 17.38 -13.96
N ILE A 152 11.96 18.08 -13.28
CA ILE A 152 13.34 17.62 -13.08
C ILE A 152 13.35 16.31 -12.29
N ALA A 153 12.55 16.19 -11.24
CA ALA A 153 12.43 14.97 -10.45
C ALA A 153 11.94 13.78 -11.27
N SER A 154 10.95 14.01 -12.15
CA SER A 154 10.45 12.97 -13.04
C SER A 154 11.54 12.46 -13.99
N ALA A 155 12.31 13.38 -14.57
CA ALA A 155 13.41 13.01 -15.45
C ALA A 155 14.55 12.27 -14.70
N TYR A 156 14.87 12.67 -13.48
CA TYR A 156 15.82 11.94 -12.64
C TYR A 156 15.32 10.56 -12.26
N TYR A 157 14.00 10.38 -12.07
CA TYR A 157 13.41 9.07 -11.82
C TYR A 157 13.62 8.12 -13.00
N GLU A 158 13.37 8.58 -14.23
CA GLU A 158 13.61 7.82 -15.46
C GLU A 158 15.11 7.49 -15.67
N LEU A 159 15.99 8.34 -15.17
CA LEU A 159 17.45 8.09 -15.16
C LEU A 159 17.90 7.19 -13.98
N ASN A 160 16.99 6.66 -13.17
CA ASN A 160 17.25 5.89 -11.95
C ASN A 160 18.09 6.68 -10.91
N ASN A 161 18.11 8.01 -11.00
CA ASN A 161 18.76 8.85 -10.01
C ASN A 161 17.77 9.23 -8.91
N PHE A 162 17.34 8.25 -8.14
CA PHE A 162 16.30 8.40 -7.12
C PHE A 162 16.68 9.38 -5.99
N ARG A 163 17.98 9.60 -5.74
CA ARG A 163 18.41 10.62 -4.75
C ARG A 163 18.03 12.03 -5.20
N GLN A 164 18.29 12.36 -6.47
CA GLN A 164 17.89 13.66 -7.03
C GLN A 164 16.38 13.76 -7.17
N THR A 165 15.72 12.67 -7.54
CA THR A 165 14.24 12.63 -7.52
C THR A 165 13.70 13.04 -6.14
N VAL A 166 14.19 12.43 -5.06
CA VAL A 166 13.78 12.75 -3.68
C VAL A 166 14.11 14.20 -3.33
N HIS A 167 15.27 14.70 -3.73
CA HIS A 167 15.68 16.08 -3.47
C HIS A 167 14.68 17.08 -4.06
N HIS A 168 14.44 17.01 -5.37
CA HIS A 168 13.54 17.95 -6.05
C HIS A 168 12.09 17.76 -5.61
N MET A 169 11.63 16.52 -5.41
CA MET A 169 10.26 16.27 -4.93
C MET A 169 10.02 16.80 -3.52
N ASN A 170 10.99 16.74 -2.62
CA ASN A 170 10.86 17.34 -1.29
C ASN A 170 10.69 18.86 -1.37
N ILE A 171 11.44 19.54 -2.26
CA ILE A 171 11.28 20.97 -2.50
C ILE A 171 9.86 21.26 -2.99
N ALA A 172 9.42 20.57 -4.03
CA ALA A 172 8.09 20.77 -4.63
C ALA A 172 6.96 20.55 -3.62
N VAL A 173 7.03 19.45 -2.85
CA VAL A 173 5.99 19.10 -1.87
C VAL A 173 6.01 20.05 -0.66
N HIS A 174 7.19 20.54 -0.24
CA HIS A 174 7.30 21.42 0.91
C HIS A 174 6.74 22.83 0.64
N HIS A 175 7.03 23.37 -0.53
CA HIS A 175 6.61 24.72 -0.90
C HIS A 175 5.18 24.81 -1.43
N GLN A 176 4.51 23.70 -1.66
CA GLN A 176 3.13 23.67 -2.14
C GLN A 176 2.16 23.43 -1.00
N LYS A 177 1.22 24.35 -0.79
CA LYS A 177 0.19 24.23 0.25
C LYS A 177 -0.65 22.94 0.08
N LEU A 178 -0.97 22.60 -1.16
CA LEU A 178 -1.76 21.44 -1.53
C LEU A 178 -1.08 20.68 -2.68
N PRO A 179 -0.04 19.88 -2.39
CA PRO A 179 0.61 19.08 -3.41
C PRO A 179 -0.36 18.10 -4.08
N ALA A 180 -0.21 17.87 -5.37
CA ALA A 180 -1.01 16.89 -6.09
C ALA A 180 -0.67 15.47 -5.65
N GLU A 181 -1.59 14.55 -5.79
CA GLU A 181 -1.43 13.15 -5.40
C GLU A 181 -0.23 12.47 -6.07
N ASN A 182 -0.08 12.69 -7.38
CA ASN A 182 1.01 12.12 -8.19
C ASN A 182 2.39 12.59 -7.72
N TRP A 183 2.50 13.77 -7.07
CA TRP A 183 3.76 14.24 -6.48
C TRP A 183 4.18 13.37 -5.30
N TYR A 184 3.24 13.05 -4.41
CA TYR A 184 3.48 12.12 -3.31
C TYR A 184 3.77 10.70 -3.80
N GLN A 185 3.10 10.26 -4.89
CA GLN A 185 3.35 8.95 -5.49
C GLN A 185 4.77 8.84 -6.05
N LEU A 186 5.25 9.86 -6.76
CA LEU A 186 6.62 9.90 -7.27
C LEU A 186 7.66 9.91 -6.13
N LEU A 187 7.42 10.73 -5.11
CA LEU A 187 8.28 10.78 -3.92
C LEU A 187 8.30 9.43 -3.19
N LEU A 188 7.16 8.79 -3.03
CA LEU A 188 7.06 7.46 -2.43
C LEU A 188 7.82 6.43 -3.25
N ALA A 189 7.63 6.40 -4.57
CA ALA A 189 8.32 5.47 -5.46
C ALA A 189 9.85 5.62 -5.34
N ALA A 190 10.37 6.84 -5.37
CA ALA A 190 11.79 7.09 -5.20
C ALA A 190 12.34 6.65 -3.82
N HIS A 191 11.57 6.85 -2.74
CA HIS A 191 11.94 6.33 -1.42
C HIS A 191 11.95 4.79 -1.38
N MET A 192 11.03 4.13 -2.12
CA MET A 192 11.01 2.65 -2.18
C MET A 192 12.23 2.11 -2.92
N GLU A 193 12.60 2.70 -4.05
CA GLU A 193 13.81 2.33 -4.80
C GLU A 193 15.08 2.49 -3.94
N LEU A 194 15.15 3.54 -3.13
CA LEU A 194 16.23 3.77 -2.19
C LEU A 194 16.14 2.93 -0.89
N LYS A 195 15.10 2.11 -0.73
CA LYS A 195 14.82 1.34 0.50
C LYS A 195 14.71 2.22 1.75
N GLN A 196 14.31 3.47 1.57
CA GLN A 196 14.10 4.45 2.65
C GLN A 196 12.70 4.30 3.26
N TYR A 197 12.40 3.12 3.79
CA TYR A 197 11.06 2.76 4.26
C TYR A 197 10.48 3.71 5.30
N ALA A 198 11.31 4.25 6.19
CA ALA A 198 10.85 5.21 7.20
C ALA A 198 10.34 6.53 6.56
N ALA A 199 10.98 6.98 5.50
CA ALA A 199 10.53 8.16 4.74
C ALA A 199 9.26 7.84 3.93
N GLY A 200 9.22 6.67 3.29
CA GLY A 200 8.03 6.19 2.59
C GLY A 200 6.79 6.09 3.49
N ILE A 201 6.95 5.62 4.73
CA ILE A 201 5.88 5.62 5.74
C ILE A 201 5.33 7.02 5.96
N LYS A 202 6.18 8.04 6.15
CA LYS A 202 5.73 9.42 6.34
C LYS A 202 4.96 9.98 5.14
N VAL A 203 5.35 9.58 3.93
CA VAL A 203 4.62 9.94 2.71
C VAL A 203 3.24 9.27 2.69
N LEU A 204 3.18 7.97 2.99
CA LEU A 204 1.92 7.22 3.05
C LEU A 204 0.97 7.74 4.14
N GLU A 205 1.50 8.12 5.32
CA GLU A 205 0.70 8.75 6.38
C GLU A 205 0.03 10.03 5.90
N LYS A 206 0.73 10.86 5.10
CA LYS A 206 0.12 12.04 4.46
C LYS A 206 -0.95 11.64 3.43
N LEU A 207 -0.68 10.60 2.64
CA LEU A 207 -1.60 10.11 1.62
C LEU A 207 -2.91 9.56 2.21
N ILE A 208 -2.86 8.77 3.29
CA ILE A 208 -4.07 8.24 3.94
C ILE A 208 -4.91 9.33 4.61
N VAL A 209 -4.28 10.38 5.13
CA VAL A 209 -4.99 11.53 5.70
C VAL A 209 -5.72 12.31 4.60
N ARG A 210 -5.08 12.47 3.45
CA ARG A 210 -5.62 13.28 2.35
C ARG A 210 -6.58 12.49 1.45
N TYR A 211 -6.34 11.19 1.27
CA TYR A 211 -7.11 10.28 0.43
C TYR A 211 -7.55 9.06 1.23
N PRO A 212 -8.34 9.23 2.29
CA PRO A 212 -8.67 8.15 3.24
C PRO A 212 -9.44 6.99 2.60
N GLN A 213 -10.13 7.23 1.49
CA GLN A 213 -10.90 6.19 0.78
C GLN A 213 -10.06 5.34 -0.19
N LYS A 214 -8.78 5.64 -0.35
CA LYS A 214 -7.89 4.88 -1.24
C LYS A 214 -7.22 3.72 -0.51
N GLU A 215 -7.84 2.56 -0.58
CA GLU A 215 -7.39 1.31 0.04
C GLU A 215 -5.90 0.97 -0.23
N PRO A 216 -5.34 1.15 -1.46
CA PRO A 216 -3.94 0.81 -1.73
C PRO A 216 -2.93 1.50 -0.80
N TYR A 217 -3.18 2.72 -0.36
CA TYR A 217 -2.28 3.42 0.56
C TYR A 217 -2.27 2.79 1.96
N TRP A 218 -3.42 2.34 2.44
CA TRP A 218 -3.52 1.63 3.71
C TRP A 218 -2.80 0.29 3.68
N GLN A 219 -2.94 -0.45 2.57
CA GLN A 219 -2.24 -1.72 2.37
C GLN A 219 -0.72 -1.55 2.30
N GLN A 220 -0.25 -0.55 1.54
CA GLN A 220 1.18 -0.24 1.45
C GLN A 220 1.76 0.18 2.80
N LEU A 221 1.04 1.04 3.55
CA LEU A 221 1.48 1.48 4.87
C LEU A 221 1.57 0.31 5.85
N ALA A 222 0.57 -0.56 5.89
CA ALA A 222 0.60 -1.77 6.71
C ALA A 222 1.77 -2.70 6.32
N SER A 223 2.05 -2.85 5.02
CA SER A 223 3.17 -3.64 4.52
C SER A 223 4.52 -3.07 4.96
N LEU A 224 4.72 -1.76 4.85
CA LEU A 224 5.97 -1.12 5.29
C LEU A 224 6.18 -1.22 6.80
N TYR A 225 5.13 -1.08 7.60
CA TYR A 225 5.22 -1.31 9.04
C TYR A 225 5.55 -2.77 9.36
N ALA A 226 4.97 -3.73 8.61
CA ALA A 226 5.28 -5.16 8.78
C ALA A 226 6.76 -5.47 8.47
N GLN A 227 7.31 -4.89 7.39
CA GLN A 227 8.74 -5.03 7.06
C GLN A 227 9.66 -4.48 8.15
N GLN A 228 9.21 -3.51 8.93
CA GLN A 228 9.94 -2.96 10.06
C GLN A 228 9.64 -3.69 11.40
N ASN A 229 8.94 -4.81 11.36
CA ASN A 229 8.49 -5.56 12.56
C ASN A 229 7.62 -4.74 13.53
N LYS A 230 6.99 -3.66 13.06
CA LYS A 230 6.11 -2.79 13.85
C LYS A 230 4.67 -3.30 13.89
N GLN A 231 4.46 -4.49 14.45
CA GLN A 231 3.17 -5.20 14.41
C GLN A 231 2.01 -4.42 15.03
N VAL A 232 2.25 -3.61 16.06
CA VAL A 232 1.22 -2.74 16.66
C VAL A 232 0.77 -1.65 15.69
N SER A 233 1.71 -1.06 14.93
CA SER A 233 1.38 -0.08 13.87
C SER A 233 0.61 -0.74 12.72
N VAL A 234 0.99 -1.97 12.33
CA VAL A 234 0.21 -2.77 11.36
C VAL A 234 -1.23 -2.92 11.83
N LEU A 235 -1.41 -3.32 13.12
CA LEU A 235 -2.74 -3.47 13.70
C LEU A 235 -3.53 -2.16 13.64
N ALA A 236 -2.93 -1.05 14.05
CA ALA A 236 -3.58 0.26 14.06
C ALA A 236 -4.06 0.67 12.66
N VAL A 237 -3.20 0.53 11.65
CA VAL A 237 -3.52 0.84 10.24
C VAL A 237 -4.67 -0.04 9.73
N GLN A 238 -4.60 -1.35 9.97
CA GLN A 238 -5.64 -2.27 9.52
C GLN A 238 -6.99 -2.05 10.22
N VAL A 239 -6.98 -1.71 11.51
CA VAL A 239 -8.21 -1.37 12.25
C VAL A 239 -8.84 -0.09 11.72
N LEU A 240 -8.03 0.93 11.39
CA LEU A 240 -8.54 2.17 10.80
C LEU A 240 -9.13 1.91 9.40
N ALA A 241 -8.43 1.17 8.55
CA ALA A 241 -8.92 0.78 7.23
C ALA A 241 -10.25 -0.01 7.33
N GLN A 242 -10.35 -0.93 8.28
CA GLN A 242 -11.59 -1.68 8.54
C GLN A 242 -12.76 -0.77 8.95
N ARG A 243 -12.50 0.25 9.78
CA ARG A 243 -13.54 1.23 10.18
C ARG A 243 -14.06 2.06 8.99
N LEU A 244 -13.22 2.27 7.98
CA LEU A 244 -13.58 2.95 6.74
C LEU A 244 -14.23 2.01 5.70
N ALA A 245 -14.54 0.76 6.08
CA ALA A 245 -15.08 -0.28 5.22
C ALA A 245 -14.17 -0.63 4.00
N LEU A 246 -12.86 -0.42 4.12
CA LEU A 246 -11.86 -0.71 3.10
C LEU A 246 -11.26 -2.13 3.20
N SER A 247 -11.85 -2.99 4.03
CA SER A 247 -11.28 -4.32 4.30
C SER A 247 -12.13 -5.42 3.68
N ASP A 248 -11.54 -6.21 2.82
CA ASP A 248 -12.13 -7.43 2.29
C ASP A 248 -12.14 -8.58 3.31
N ARG A 249 -12.74 -9.71 2.93
CA ARG A 249 -12.79 -10.94 3.73
C ARG A 249 -11.40 -11.41 4.18
N GLN A 250 -10.42 -11.38 3.29
CA GLN A 250 -9.08 -11.89 3.58
C GLN A 250 -8.34 -10.98 4.56
N VAL A 251 -8.53 -9.67 4.41
CA VAL A 251 -7.99 -8.68 5.34
C VAL A 251 -8.58 -8.87 6.73
N LEU A 252 -9.89 -9.09 6.87
CA LEU A 252 -10.53 -9.33 8.15
C LEU A 252 -10.02 -10.60 8.86
N VAL A 253 -9.81 -11.68 8.10
CA VAL A 253 -9.24 -12.91 8.66
C VAL A 253 -7.79 -12.70 9.10
N ARG A 254 -6.96 -12.03 8.29
CA ARG A 254 -5.58 -11.69 8.68
C ARG A 254 -5.53 -10.77 9.90
N LEU A 255 -6.45 -9.80 9.98
CA LEU A 255 -6.57 -8.91 11.14
C LEU A 255 -6.92 -9.70 12.41
N SER A 256 -7.79 -10.71 12.31
CA SER A 256 -8.07 -11.59 13.46
C SER A 256 -6.85 -12.39 13.89
N ASP A 257 -6.07 -12.91 12.93
CA ASP A 257 -4.82 -13.62 13.22
C ASP A 257 -3.79 -12.70 13.88
N LEU A 258 -3.70 -11.43 13.45
CA LEU A 258 -2.83 -10.41 14.05
C LEU A 258 -3.25 -10.04 15.48
N TYR A 259 -4.55 -9.91 15.74
CA TYR A 259 -5.06 -9.74 17.11
C TYR A 259 -4.64 -10.90 18.03
N ARG A 260 -4.72 -12.15 17.54
CA ARG A 260 -4.28 -13.32 18.31
C ARG A 260 -2.78 -13.30 18.56
N TYR A 261 -1.99 -12.99 17.53
CA TYR A 261 -0.53 -12.87 17.64
C TYR A 261 -0.10 -11.83 18.68
N LEU A 262 -0.82 -10.71 18.76
CA LEU A 262 -0.58 -9.65 19.73
C LEU A 262 -1.25 -9.92 21.10
N ASN A 263 -1.71 -11.14 21.33
CA ASN A 263 -2.35 -11.56 22.57
C ASN A 263 -3.63 -10.76 22.93
N ILE A 264 -4.43 -10.44 21.93
CA ILE A 264 -5.73 -9.76 22.02
C ILE A 264 -6.86 -10.69 21.51
N PRO A 265 -6.99 -11.92 22.04
CA PRO A 265 -7.82 -12.97 21.45
C PRO A 265 -9.32 -12.64 21.48
N TYR A 266 -9.78 -11.85 22.43
CA TYR A 266 -11.19 -11.43 22.52
C TYR A 266 -11.60 -10.60 21.29
N LYS A 267 -10.76 -9.64 20.87
CA LYS A 267 -11.02 -8.83 19.65
C LYS A 267 -10.95 -9.67 18.39
N ALA A 268 -10.02 -10.65 18.33
CA ALA A 268 -9.97 -11.60 17.23
C ALA A 268 -11.29 -12.38 17.09
N ALA A 269 -11.79 -12.91 18.21
CA ALA A 269 -13.02 -13.67 18.24
C ALA A 269 -14.24 -12.81 17.88
N GLN A 270 -14.34 -11.59 18.44
CA GLN A 270 -15.42 -10.65 18.07
C GLN A 270 -15.46 -10.35 16.59
N LEU A 271 -14.30 -10.10 15.97
CA LEU A 271 -14.18 -9.80 14.54
C LEU A 271 -14.64 -10.97 13.68
N LEU A 272 -14.17 -12.19 14.00
CA LEU A 272 -14.57 -13.41 13.30
C LEU A 272 -16.06 -13.70 13.45
N ASP A 273 -16.59 -13.62 14.68
CA ASP A 273 -18.00 -13.90 14.96
C ASP A 273 -18.93 -12.91 14.23
N LYS A 274 -18.60 -11.61 14.31
CA LYS A 274 -19.33 -10.56 13.59
C LYS A 274 -19.26 -10.80 12.09
N GLY A 275 -18.07 -11.00 11.51
CA GLY A 275 -17.90 -11.21 10.08
C GLY A 275 -18.62 -12.45 9.56
N MET A 276 -18.73 -13.52 10.38
CA MET A 276 -19.51 -14.70 10.04
C MET A 276 -21.03 -14.46 10.10
N LYS A 277 -21.50 -13.69 11.08
CA LYS A 277 -22.92 -13.34 11.21
C LYS A 277 -23.40 -12.44 10.07
N GLU A 278 -22.54 -11.52 9.64
CA GLU A 278 -22.80 -10.61 8.51
C GLU A 278 -22.57 -11.26 7.13
N GLY A 279 -22.15 -12.52 7.09
CA GLY A 279 -21.90 -13.24 5.84
C GLY A 279 -20.62 -12.85 5.10
N VAL A 280 -19.82 -11.92 5.64
CA VAL A 280 -18.55 -11.49 5.06
C VAL A 280 -17.51 -12.60 5.16
N ILE A 281 -17.43 -13.29 6.31
CA ILE A 281 -16.51 -14.42 6.53
C ILE A 281 -17.28 -15.73 6.42
N VAL A 282 -16.87 -16.60 5.50
CA VAL A 282 -17.48 -17.92 5.34
C VAL A 282 -17.19 -18.78 6.57
N PRO A 283 -18.22 -19.36 7.23
CA PRO A 283 -18.04 -20.21 8.41
C PRO A 283 -17.60 -21.62 8.02
N ASN A 284 -16.48 -21.75 7.28
CA ASN A 284 -15.85 -23.04 6.99
C ASN A 284 -15.12 -23.59 8.22
N GLN A 285 -14.69 -24.86 8.14
CA GLN A 285 -14.00 -25.56 9.23
C GLN A 285 -12.82 -24.75 9.79
N LYS A 286 -11.98 -24.22 8.89
CA LYS A 286 -10.78 -23.43 9.27
C LYS A 286 -11.14 -22.17 10.06
N ASN A 287 -12.14 -21.42 9.61
CA ASN A 287 -12.55 -20.17 10.25
C ASN A 287 -13.31 -20.41 11.55
N LEU A 288 -14.12 -21.47 11.61
CA LEU A 288 -14.76 -21.89 12.87
C LEU A 288 -13.73 -22.31 13.91
N ASN A 289 -12.69 -23.06 13.51
CA ASN A 289 -11.59 -23.40 14.41
C ASN A 289 -10.86 -22.14 14.93
N ARG A 290 -10.56 -21.16 14.04
CA ARG A 290 -9.98 -19.87 14.48
C ARG A 290 -10.85 -19.17 15.49
N LEU A 291 -12.17 -19.14 15.29
CA LEU A 291 -13.11 -18.53 16.20
C LEU A 291 -13.14 -19.24 17.56
N ALA A 292 -13.22 -20.57 17.55
CA ALA A 292 -13.21 -21.38 18.76
C ALA A 292 -11.91 -21.18 19.56
N ASP A 293 -10.75 -21.24 18.87
CA ASP A 293 -9.44 -21.03 19.50
C ASP A 293 -9.30 -19.61 20.07
N SER A 294 -9.86 -18.62 19.38
CA SER A 294 -9.84 -17.25 19.87
C SER A 294 -10.69 -17.07 21.13
N TRP A 295 -11.88 -17.70 21.18
CA TRP A 295 -12.71 -17.70 22.40
C TRP A 295 -12.07 -18.45 23.55
N LEU A 296 -11.40 -19.59 23.29
CA LEU A 296 -10.68 -20.32 24.31
C LEU A 296 -9.51 -19.51 24.87
N ALA A 297 -8.71 -18.89 24.00
CA ALA A 297 -7.62 -18.01 24.41
C ALA A 297 -8.11 -16.78 25.19
N ALA A 298 -9.32 -16.30 24.87
CA ALA A 298 -9.99 -15.23 25.62
C ALA A 298 -10.64 -15.70 26.93
N ARG A 299 -10.52 -16.99 27.30
CA ARG A 299 -11.18 -17.65 28.44
C ARG A 299 -12.72 -17.62 28.40
N GLU A 300 -13.30 -17.39 27.24
CA GLU A 300 -14.74 -17.37 26.98
C GLU A 300 -15.26 -18.78 26.65
N ARG A 301 -15.09 -19.73 27.61
CA ARG A 301 -15.42 -21.17 27.40
C ARG A 301 -16.84 -21.40 26.92
N GLY A 302 -17.82 -20.68 27.47
CA GLY A 302 -19.22 -20.82 27.06
C GLY A 302 -19.46 -20.47 25.58
N LYS A 303 -18.80 -19.39 25.08
CA LYS A 303 -18.86 -19.02 23.65
C LYS A 303 -18.11 -20.04 22.79
N ALA A 304 -16.97 -20.54 23.28
CA ALA A 304 -16.18 -21.55 22.59
C ALA A 304 -16.96 -22.85 22.38
N VAL A 305 -17.70 -23.33 23.41
CA VAL A 305 -18.53 -24.54 23.34
C VAL A 305 -19.53 -24.48 22.19
N THR A 306 -20.22 -23.35 22.04
CA THR A 306 -21.20 -23.19 20.94
C THR A 306 -20.57 -23.33 19.56
N VAL A 307 -19.36 -22.78 19.39
CA VAL A 307 -18.62 -22.87 18.13
C VAL A 307 -18.05 -24.27 17.92
N LEU A 308 -17.45 -24.87 18.97
CA LEU A 308 -16.84 -26.19 18.93
C LEU A 308 -17.86 -27.28 18.60
N LYS A 309 -19.11 -27.17 19.07
CA LYS A 309 -20.19 -28.06 18.67
C LYS A 309 -20.39 -28.09 17.15
N ARG A 310 -20.39 -26.91 16.51
CA ARG A 310 -20.50 -26.79 15.04
C ARG A 310 -19.26 -27.33 14.32
N VAL A 311 -18.08 -27.18 14.91
CA VAL A 311 -16.83 -27.72 14.38
C VAL A 311 -16.86 -29.24 14.44
N ALA A 312 -17.24 -29.83 15.57
CA ALA A 312 -17.32 -31.24 15.82
C ALA A 312 -18.29 -31.97 14.85
N GLN A 313 -19.43 -31.35 14.58
CA GLN A 313 -20.42 -31.88 13.62
C GLN A 313 -19.90 -32.01 12.18
N ARG A 314 -18.86 -31.24 11.82
CA ARG A 314 -18.27 -31.22 10.47
C ARG A 314 -16.97 -31.99 10.37
N ASP A 315 -16.41 -32.41 11.49
CA ASP A 315 -15.13 -33.09 11.55
C ASP A 315 -15.33 -34.61 11.51
N SER A 316 -14.62 -35.25 10.59
CA SER A 316 -14.60 -36.72 10.49
C SER A 316 -13.43 -37.34 11.27
N SER A 317 -12.50 -36.55 11.78
CA SER A 317 -11.28 -37.06 12.45
C SER A 317 -11.50 -37.43 13.90
N GLY A 318 -12.56 -36.93 14.55
CA GLY A 318 -12.82 -37.08 15.98
C GLY A 318 -12.01 -36.15 16.89
N GLU A 319 -11.08 -35.37 16.34
CA GLU A 319 -10.26 -34.44 17.12
C GLU A 319 -11.06 -33.25 17.66
N SER A 320 -12.01 -32.78 16.86
CA SER A 320 -12.89 -31.68 17.26
C SER A 320 -13.87 -32.08 18.34
N GLU A 321 -14.38 -33.31 18.29
CA GLU A 321 -15.21 -33.88 19.36
C GLU A 321 -14.43 -34.02 20.67
N LEU A 322 -13.19 -34.48 20.59
CA LEU A 322 -12.32 -34.58 21.77
C LEU A 322 -12.10 -33.18 22.40
N LYS A 323 -11.81 -32.19 21.56
CA LYS A 323 -11.63 -30.81 22.02
C LYS A 323 -12.92 -30.22 22.62
N TYR A 324 -14.05 -30.47 21.98
CA TYR A 324 -15.37 -30.06 22.45
C TYR A 324 -15.67 -30.72 23.82
N GLY A 325 -15.45 -32.03 23.92
CA GLY A 325 -15.63 -32.79 25.17
C GLY A 325 -14.78 -32.26 26.33
N ARG A 326 -13.52 -31.90 26.04
CA ARG A 326 -12.63 -31.30 27.05
C ARG A 326 -13.16 -29.96 27.59
N VAL A 327 -13.65 -29.11 26.74
CA VAL A 327 -14.20 -27.80 27.17
C VAL A 327 -15.50 -27.99 27.97
N LEU A 328 -16.35 -28.93 27.57
CA LEU A 328 -17.54 -29.33 28.33
C LEU A 328 -17.16 -29.86 29.71
N PHE A 329 -16.14 -30.70 29.74
CA PHE A 329 -15.60 -31.28 31.00
C PHE A 329 -15.11 -30.18 31.95
N ASP A 330 -14.32 -29.21 31.43
CA ASP A 330 -13.84 -28.05 32.19
C ASP A 330 -14.96 -27.16 32.73
N LEU A 331 -16.14 -27.22 32.08
CA LEU A 331 -17.35 -26.50 32.50
C LEU A 331 -18.26 -27.31 33.45
N GLY A 332 -17.83 -28.54 33.86
CA GLY A 332 -18.63 -29.41 34.68
C GLY A 332 -19.86 -30.03 33.97
N GLN A 333 -19.93 -29.92 32.65
CA GLN A 333 -21.03 -30.48 31.87
C GLN A 333 -20.76 -31.97 31.52
N TRP A 334 -20.66 -32.80 32.61
CA TRP A 334 -20.16 -34.17 32.55
C TRP A 334 -20.90 -35.07 31.56
N GLN A 335 -22.23 -34.98 31.51
CA GLN A 335 -23.04 -35.78 30.61
C GLN A 335 -22.74 -35.45 29.14
N ALA A 336 -22.70 -34.17 28.79
CA ALA A 336 -22.39 -33.73 27.43
C ALA A 336 -20.94 -34.05 27.07
N ALA A 337 -20.01 -33.90 28.01
CA ALA A 337 -18.61 -34.26 27.85
C ALA A 337 -18.44 -35.75 27.54
N SER A 338 -19.10 -36.64 28.29
CA SER A 338 -19.06 -38.07 28.05
C SER A 338 -19.55 -38.46 26.66
N ILE A 339 -20.67 -37.89 26.22
CA ILE A 339 -21.20 -38.12 24.87
C ILE A 339 -20.18 -37.67 23.80
N ALA A 340 -19.56 -36.52 23.98
CA ALA A 340 -18.57 -36.00 23.06
C ALA A 340 -17.32 -36.89 23.00
N PHE A 341 -16.86 -37.43 24.15
CA PHE A 341 -15.73 -38.38 24.18
C PHE A 341 -16.09 -39.72 23.54
N ASP A 342 -17.28 -40.25 23.78
CA ASP A 342 -17.75 -41.49 23.15
C ASP A 342 -17.82 -41.31 21.61
N SER A 343 -18.32 -40.16 21.12
CA SER A 343 -18.34 -39.85 19.69
C SER A 343 -16.94 -39.71 19.10
N SER A 344 -16.02 -39.07 19.86
CA SER A 344 -14.64 -38.91 19.44
C SER A 344 -13.93 -40.25 19.26
N LEU A 345 -14.14 -41.22 20.17
CA LEU A 345 -13.55 -42.56 20.12
C LEU A 345 -13.94 -43.38 18.89
N GLN A 346 -15.12 -43.09 18.33
CA GLN A 346 -15.57 -43.75 17.10
C GLN A 346 -14.83 -43.26 15.85
N LYS A 347 -14.23 -42.08 15.89
CA LYS A 347 -13.61 -41.40 14.75
C LYS A 347 -12.08 -41.28 14.87
N LEU A 348 -11.57 -41.19 16.09
CA LEU A 348 -10.14 -40.98 16.35
C LEU A 348 -9.30 -42.14 15.89
N ALA A 349 -8.07 -41.85 15.43
CA ALA A 349 -7.04 -42.86 15.28
C ALA A 349 -6.64 -43.43 16.65
N SER A 350 -6.34 -44.75 16.70
CA SER A 350 -6.06 -45.50 17.93
C SER A 350 -5.02 -44.83 18.87
N LYS A 351 -4.04 -44.13 18.32
CA LYS A 351 -3.00 -43.39 19.08
C LYS A 351 -3.56 -42.35 20.03
N LYS A 352 -4.75 -41.83 19.77
CA LYS A 352 -5.40 -40.77 20.59
C LYS A 352 -6.54 -41.28 21.44
N HIS A 353 -6.81 -42.58 21.43
CA HIS A 353 -7.89 -43.17 22.23
C HIS A 353 -7.64 -43.02 23.73
N GLY A 354 -6.39 -43.12 24.18
CA GLY A 354 -6.04 -43.10 25.59
C GLY A 354 -6.66 -41.91 26.33
N ILE A 355 -6.37 -40.70 25.87
CA ILE A 355 -6.87 -39.47 26.54
C ILE A 355 -8.40 -39.36 26.46
N ALA A 356 -9.02 -39.75 25.35
CA ALA A 356 -10.48 -39.70 25.21
C ALA A 356 -11.14 -40.71 26.18
N THR A 357 -10.58 -41.95 26.28
CA THR A 357 -11.05 -42.99 27.16
C THR A 357 -10.90 -42.59 28.65
N LEU A 358 -9.73 -42.05 29.00
CA LEU A 358 -9.50 -41.57 30.37
C LEU A 358 -10.52 -40.49 30.78
N MET A 359 -10.68 -39.47 29.94
CA MET A 359 -11.60 -38.37 30.21
C MET A 359 -13.07 -38.80 30.23
N ALA A 360 -13.46 -39.75 29.37
CA ALA A 360 -14.78 -40.37 29.41
C ALA A 360 -14.99 -41.12 30.75
N GLY A 361 -13.99 -41.87 31.20
CA GLY A 361 -14.04 -42.55 32.50
C GLY A 361 -14.20 -41.58 33.68
N VAL A 362 -13.44 -40.51 33.71
CA VAL A 362 -13.54 -39.48 34.75
C VAL A 362 -14.90 -38.74 34.66
N ALA A 363 -15.41 -38.47 33.46
CA ALA A 363 -16.74 -37.87 33.31
C ALA A 363 -17.84 -38.79 33.87
N GLN A 364 -17.77 -40.12 33.65
CA GLN A 364 -18.69 -41.10 34.21
C GLN A 364 -18.59 -41.17 35.73
N PHE A 365 -17.38 -41.03 36.29
CA PHE A 365 -17.20 -40.91 37.73
C PHE A 365 -17.97 -39.70 38.33
N HIS A 366 -17.82 -38.52 37.72
CA HIS A 366 -18.55 -37.32 38.15
C HIS A 366 -20.08 -37.42 37.98
N LEU A 367 -20.56 -38.30 37.13
CA LEU A 367 -21.99 -38.64 36.99
C LEU A 367 -22.46 -39.68 38.01
N GLY A 368 -21.60 -40.22 38.87
CA GLY A 368 -21.95 -41.26 39.80
C GLY A 368 -22.02 -42.66 39.19
N HIS A 369 -21.70 -42.83 37.91
CA HIS A 369 -21.76 -44.09 37.21
C HIS A 369 -20.47 -44.93 37.44
N LEU A 370 -20.18 -45.30 38.70
CA LEU A 370 -18.89 -45.87 39.12
C LEU A 370 -18.49 -47.12 38.33
N LYS A 371 -19.40 -48.04 38.10
CA LYS A 371 -19.11 -49.27 37.29
C LYS A 371 -18.65 -48.93 35.85
N ARG A 372 -19.31 -47.99 35.19
CA ARG A 372 -18.95 -47.56 33.82
C ARG A 372 -17.63 -46.80 33.84
N ALA A 373 -17.37 -45.99 34.88
CA ALA A 373 -16.10 -45.30 35.07
C ALA A 373 -14.95 -46.30 35.19
N GLN A 374 -15.08 -47.35 36.05
CA GLN A 374 -14.07 -48.38 36.21
C GLN A 374 -13.75 -49.11 34.90
N VAL A 375 -14.77 -49.45 34.11
CA VAL A 375 -14.57 -50.10 32.79
C VAL A 375 -13.76 -49.22 31.83
N LEU A 376 -14.08 -47.95 31.76
CA LEU A 376 -13.37 -46.99 30.86
C LEU A 376 -11.94 -46.72 31.36
N LEU A 377 -11.79 -46.54 32.68
CA LEU A 377 -10.48 -46.28 33.30
C LEU A 377 -9.55 -47.50 33.16
N ASN A 378 -10.08 -48.73 33.32
CA ASN A 378 -9.32 -49.96 33.07
C ASN A 378 -8.86 -50.03 31.57
N LYS A 379 -9.70 -49.66 30.63
CA LYS A 379 -9.26 -49.53 29.22
C LYS A 379 -8.16 -48.51 29.04
N ALA A 380 -8.24 -47.41 29.78
CA ALA A 380 -7.26 -46.32 29.66
C ALA A 380 -5.87 -46.74 30.21
N THR A 381 -5.78 -47.71 31.13
CA THR A 381 -4.46 -48.27 31.62
C THR A 381 -3.63 -48.91 30.53
N ALA A 382 -4.23 -49.34 29.44
CA ALA A 382 -3.51 -49.92 28.27
C ALA A 382 -2.69 -48.85 27.49
N TYR A 383 -2.91 -47.55 27.75
CA TYR A 383 -2.21 -46.46 27.09
C TYR A 383 -1.15 -45.90 28.02
N GLN A 384 0.11 -46.04 27.65
CA GLN A 384 1.28 -45.69 28.49
C GLN A 384 1.23 -44.25 29.06
N ARG A 385 0.72 -43.29 28.32
CA ARG A 385 0.64 -41.89 28.79
C ARG A 385 -0.43 -41.66 29.84
N GLU A 386 -1.55 -42.35 29.75
CA GLU A 386 -2.72 -42.21 30.57
C GLU A 386 -2.75 -43.22 31.73
N GLN A 387 -1.89 -44.20 31.72
CA GLN A 387 -1.88 -45.35 32.65
C GLN A 387 -1.86 -44.93 34.13
N GLN A 388 -0.95 -44.05 34.48
CA GLN A 388 -0.81 -43.63 35.89
C GLN A 388 -2.06 -42.87 36.38
N GLN A 389 -2.60 -41.98 35.52
CA GLN A 389 -3.82 -41.25 35.87
C GLN A 389 -5.04 -42.17 35.97
N ALA A 390 -5.13 -43.14 35.07
CA ALA A 390 -6.21 -44.12 35.10
C ALA A 390 -6.15 -44.99 36.35
N LEU A 391 -4.98 -45.47 36.76
CA LEU A 391 -4.79 -46.20 38.00
C LEU A 391 -5.11 -45.39 39.23
N TYR A 392 -4.72 -44.11 39.26
CA TYR A 392 -5.08 -43.18 40.33
C TYR A 392 -6.61 -43.09 40.53
N TRP A 393 -7.36 -42.89 39.44
CA TRP A 393 -8.82 -42.82 39.50
C TRP A 393 -9.47 -44.15 39.88
N LEU A 394 -8.93 -45.28 39.42
CA LEU A 394 -9.44 -46.59 39.82
C LEU A 394 -9.28 -46.83 41.33
N ASN A 395 -8.09 -46.59 41.85
CA ASN A 395 -7.83 -46.69 43.32
C ASN A 395 -8.75 -45.78 44.13
N TYR A 396 -8.99 -44.55 43.64
CA TYR A 396 -9.89 -43.61 44.29
C TYR A 396 -11.33 -44.14 44.34
N ILE A 397 -11.83 -44.69 43.20
CA ILE A 397 -13.17 -45.28 43.13
C ILE A 397 -13.30 -46.49 44.06
N ASP A 398 -12.30 -47.36 44.12
CA ASP A 398 -12.31 -48.54 44.97
C ASP A 398 -12.34 -48.17 46.46
N GLN A 399 -11.60 -47.17 46.90
CA GLN A 399 -11.65 -46.63 48.25
C GLN A 399 -13.03 -46.06 48.59
N LEU A 400 -13.67 -45.34 47.67
CA LEU A 400 -15.04 -44.83 47.86
C LEU A 400 -16.04 -45.94 48.04
N ILE A 401 -16.00 -46.98 47.21
CA ILE A 401 -16.91 -48.14 47.28
C ILE A 401 -16.73 -48.88 48.63
N GLN A 402 -15.50 -49.10 49.07
CA GLN A 402 -15.20 -49.74 50.35
C GLN A 402 -15.74 -48.87 51.52
N THR A 403 -15.53 -47.57 51.48
CA THR A 403 -15.98 -46.66 52.52
C THR A 403 -17.50 -46.62 52.62
N GLU A 404 -18.21 -46.63 51.50
CA GLU A 404 -19.69 -46.67 51.44
C GLU A 404 -20.22 -48.04 51.93
N ALA A 405 -19.54 -49.14 51.56
CA ALA A 405 -19.90 -50.46 52.01
C ALA A 405 -19.79 -50.57 53.55
N VAL A 406 -18.69 -50.06 54.12
CA VAL A 406 -18.48 -50.06 55.58
C VAL A 406 -19.51 -49.18 56.29
N LYS A 407 -19.91 -48.04 55.71
CA LYS A 407 -21.02 -47.22 56.29
C LYS A 407 -22.33 -47.93 56.28
N LYS A 408 -22.70 -48.70 55.21
CA LYS A 408 -23.94 -49.49 55.14
C LYS A 408 -23.99 -50.67 56.10
N ILE A 409 -22.85 -51.20 56.51
CA ILE A 409 -22.77 -52.30 57.51
C ILE A 409 -22.87 -51.76 58.94
N ARG A 410 -22.57 -50.46 59.14
CA ARG A 410 -22.60 -49.81 60.47
C ARG A 410 -23.93 -49.11 60.79
N MET A 411 -24.84 -49.03 59.82
CA MET A 411 -26.28 -48.60 59.96
C MET A 411 -27.17 -49.81 60.11
#